data_1df53afa159b8b215233480c68376d41
#
_entry.id   1df53afa159b8b215233480c68376d41
#
_cell.length_a   1.000
_cell.length_b   1.000
_cell.length_c   1.000
_cell.angle_alpha   90.00
_cell.angle_beta   90.00
_cell.angle_gamma   90.00
#
_symmetry.space_group_name_H-M   'P 1'
#
loop_
_entity.id
_entity.type
_entity.pdbx_description
1 polymer ?
#
loop_
_entity_poly.entity_id
_entity_poly.type
_entity_poly.pdbx_seq_one_letter_code
_entity_poly.pdbx_strand_id
1 'polypeptide(L)'
;MSSKRPSALGALSIVILVGGLLFWWINAIPNEDPLWFLRSFNAEAAWITVYWDGKTHMFFPGDPEYDAIMPAFADAVAHWSGYEGSVGLSEASLEQYRDAGRLLELHYNEPVKVHTRHLFSEARYYWVPLSGTHARWRRVFAGLIDLPRIGVLNVTEERFEALRTTVQDACE
;
A
#
# COMPACT_ATOMS: atom_id res chain seq x y z
N MET A 1 -32.52 -3.82 -48.79
CA MET A 1 -31.91 -3.78 -47.43
C MET A 1 -31.38 -2.37 -47.22
N SER A 2 -32.05 -1.60 -46.36
CA SER A 2 -31.66 -0.20 -46.09
C SER A 2 -30.52 -0.22 -45.07
N SER A 3 -29.32 0.07 -45.51
CA SER A 3 -28.15 0.23 -44.66
C SER A 3 -28.31 1.55 -43.86
N LYS A 4 -28.76 1.48 -42.61
CA LYS A 4 -28.78 2.63 -41.71
C LYS A 4 -27.33 3.04 -41.44
N ARG A 5 -26.93 4.19 -41.99
CA ARG A 5 -25.62 4.78 -41.67
C ARG A 5 -25.57 5.09 -40.18
N PRO A 6 -24.50 4.67 -39.46
CA PRO A 6 -24.37 5.02 -38.06
C PRO A 6 -24.39 6.53 -37.90
N SER A 7 -25.10 7.05 -36.91
CA SER A 7 -25.08 8.47 -36.57
C SER A 7 -23.66 8.88 -36.14
N ALA A 8 -23.23 10.08 -36.40
CA ALA A 8 -21.92 10.61 -35.99
C ALA A 8 -21.70 10.43 -34.48
N LEU A 9 -22.75 10.62 -33.68
CA LEU A 9 -22.74 10.33 -32.22
C LEU A 9 -22.49 8.86 -31.91
N GLY A 10 -23.10 7.93 -32.65
CA GLY A 10 -22.88 6.49 -32.46
C GLY A 10 -21.44 6.08 -32.81
N ALA A 11 -20.89 6.63 -33.90
CA ALA A 11 -19.50 6.38 -34.26
C ALA A 11 -18.52 6.93 -33.20
N LEU A 12 -18.75 8.12 -32.70
CA LEU A 12 -17.92 8.73 -31.62
C LEU A 12 -17.97 7.90 -30.34
N SER A 13 -19.18 7.43 -29.94
CA SER A 13 -19.34 6.58 -28.75
C SER A 13 -18.56 5.27 -28.87
N ILE A 14 -18.55 4.64 -30.06
CA ILE A 14 -17.78 3.40 -30.31
C ILE A 14 -16.27 3.70 -30.18
N VAL A 15 -15.78 4.80 -30.74
CA VAL A 15 -14.37 5.18 -30.68
C VAL A 15 -13.94 5.40 -29.22
N ILE A 16 -14.75 6.09 -28.42
CA ILE A 16 -14.47 6.32 -26.99
C ILE A 16 -14.45 5.00 -26.22
N LEU A 17 -15.42 4.12 -26.47
CA LEU A 17 -15.53 2.84 -25.79
C LEU A 17 -14.36 1.91 -26.14
N VAL A 18 -14.02 1.79 -27.42
CA VAL A 18 -12.90 0.96 -27.88
C VAL A 18 -11.56 1.55 -27.38
N GLY A 19 -11.39 2.87 -27.47
CA GLY A 19 -10.20 3.55 -26.94
C GLY A 19 -10.06 3.38 -25.42
N GLY A 20 -11.14 3.47 -24.66
CA GLY A 20 -11.18 3.24 -23.23
C GLY A 20 -10.82 1.79 -22.86
N LEU A 21 -11.38 0.80 -23.57
CA LEU A 21 -11.07 -0.61 -23.36
C LEU A 21 -9.61 -0.94 -23.70
N LEU A 22 -9.08 -0.40 -24.78
CA LEU A 22 -7.68 -0.57 -25.14
C LEU A 22 -6.74 0.07 -24.11
N PHE A 23 -7.06 1.29 -23.65
CA PHE A 23 -6.30 1.95 -22.60
C PHE A 23 -6.31 1.15 -21.30
N TRP A 24 -7.48 0.64 -20.89
CA TRP A 24 -7.60 -0.22 -19.72
C TRP A 24 -6.77 -1.49 -19.88
N TRP A 25 -6.87 -2.18 -21.02
CA TRP A 25 -6.15 -3.43 -21.31
C TRP A 25 -4.63 -3.24 -21.26
N ILE A 26 -4.12 -2.19 -21.94
CA ILE A 26 -2.68 -1.89 -22.00
C ILE A 26 -2.09 -1.66 -20.60
N ASN A 27 -2.88 -1.15 -19.66
CA ASN A 27 -2.43 -0.92 -18.30
C ASN A 27 -2.71 -2.12 -17.36
N ALA A 28 -3.80 -2.84 -17.55
CA ALA A 28 -4.19 -3.95 -16.68
C ALA A 28 -3.29 -5.18 -16.83
N ILE A 29 -2.93 -5.56 -18.06
CA ILE A 29 -2.14 -6.77 -18.33
C ILE A 29 -0.71 -6.68 -17.78
N PRO A 30 0.09 -5.62 -18.09
CA PRO A 30 1.47 -5.55 -17.62
C PRO A 30 1.56 -5.46 -16.08
N ASN A 31 0.54 -4.92 -15.43
CA ASN A 31 0.51 -4.76 -13.98
C ASN A 31 -0.15 -5.94 -13.27
N GLU A 32 -0.71 -6.91 -14.02
CA GLU A 32 -1.48 -8.03 -13.46
C GLU A 32 -2.57 -7.55 -12.47
N ASP A 33 -3.08 -6.34 -12.70
CA ASP A 33 -4.03 -5.67 -11.83
C ASP A 33 -5.12 -4.97 -12.65
N PRO A 34 -6.29 -5.61 -12.83
CA PRO A 34 -7.40 -5.00 -13.54
C PRO A 34 -7.99 -3.77 -12.84
N LEU A 35 -7.70 -3.60 -11.56
CA LEU A 35 -8.20 -2.53 -10.70
C LEU A 35 -7.13 -1.48 -10.38
N TRP A 36 -6.04 -1.43 -11.14
CA TRP A 36 -4.90 -0.54 -10.95
C TRP A 36 -5.26 0.94 -10.74
N PHE A 37 -6.44 1.37 -11.19
CA PHE A 37 -6.93 2.74 -11.09
C PHE A 37 -7.72 3.01 -9.81
N LEU A 38 -8.10 1.97 -9.06
CA LEU A 38 -8.78 2.12 -7.77
C LEU A 38 -7.74 2.42 -6.69
N ARG A 39 -8.01 3.48 -5.94
CA ARG A 39 -7.21 3.85 -4.77
C ARG A 39 -7.88 3.28 -3.52
N SER A 40 -7.75 1.97 -3.34
CA SER A 40 -8.30 1.30 -2.17
C SER A 40 -7.36 0.20 -1.70
N PHE A 41 -7.32 -0.01 -0.40
CA PHE A 41 -6.63 -1.11 0.24
C PHE A 41 -7.55 -1.62 1.35
N ASN A 42 -8.12 -2.81 1.17
CA ASN A 42 -9.17 -3.36 2.05
C ASN A 42 -8.72 -4.68 2.71
N ALA A 43 -7.43 -5.01 2.64
CA ALA A 43 -6.92 -6.23 3.27
C ALA A 43 -6.74 -6.00 4.77
N GLU A 44 -7.16 -6.97 5.57
CA GLU A 44 -6.99 -6.99 7.02
C GLU A 44 -5.72 -7.77 7.39
N ALA A 45 -4.88 -7.19 8.24
CA ALA A 45 -3.71 -7.86 8.77
C ALA A 45 -4.12 -8.94 9.77
N ALA A 46 -3.39 -10.06 9.79
CA ALA A 46 -3.60 -11.10 10.78
C ALA A 46 -3.23 -10.62 12.20
N TRP A 47 -2.20 -9.79 12.29
CA TRP A 47 -1.80 -9.04 13.48
C TRP A 47 -0.94 -7.85 13.10
N ILE A 48 -0.83 -6.90 14.01
CA ILE A 48 0.03 -5.72 13.93
C ILE A 48 1.05 -5.80 15.05
N THR A 49 2.33 -5.55 14.75
CA THR A 49 3.38 -5.39 15.75
C THR A 49 3.90 -3.95 15.69
N VAL A 50 3.95 -3.29 16.83
CA VAL A 50 4.52 -1.95 16.97
C VAL A 50 5.69 -2.00 17.91
N TYR A 51 6.83 -1.54 17.44
CA TYR A 51 8.00 -1.27 18.25
C TYR A 51 8.01 0.22 18.57
N TRP A 52 7.94 0.56 19.85
CA TRP A 52 7.82 1.93 20.30
C TRP A 52 8.62 2.16 21.57
N ASP A 53 9.66 3.00 21.47
CA ASP A 53 10.53 3.38 22.58
C ASP A 53 11.04 2.17 23.41
N GLY A 54 11.52 1.14 22.69
CA GLY A 54 12.07 -0.09 23.28
C GLY A 54 11.04 -1.09 23.82
N LYS A 55 9.76 -0.84 23.60
CA LYS A 55 8.66 -1.78 23.90
C LYS A 55 8.12 -2.37 22.62
N THR A 56 7.60 -3.60 22.74
CA THR A 56 6.89 -4.29 21.65
C THR A 56 5.42 -4.46 22.03
N HIS A 57 4.54 -3.96 21.19
CA HIS A 57 3.10 -4.10 21.31
C HIS A 57 2.59 -4.98 20.17
N MET A 58 1.68 -5.91 20.46
CA MET A 58 1.01 -6.73 19.44
C MET A 58 -0.49 -6.53 19.55
N PHE A 59 -1.13 -6.27 18.41
CA PHE A 59 -2.56 -6.02 18.32
C PHE A 59 -3.19 -7.00 17.32
N PHE A 60 -4.35 -7.51 17.67
CA PHE A 60 -5.11 -8.48 16.87
C PHE A 60 -6.46 -7.90 16.46
N PRO A 61 -7.10 -8.44 15.41
CA PRO A 61 -8.45 -8.04 15.03
C PRO A 61 -9.42 -8.09 16.22
N GLY A 62 -10.08 -6.97 16.47
CA GLY A 62 -10.98 -6.78 17.62
C GLY A 62 -10.35 -6.03 18.79
N ASP A 63 -9.03 -5.80 18.80
CA ASP A 63 -8.41 -4.87 19.74
C ASP A 63 -8.70 -3.43 19.29
N PRO A 64 -9.05 -2.49 20.20
CA PRO A 64 -9.33 -1.10 19.83
C PRO A 64 -8.19 -0.42 19.07
N GLU A 65 -6.94 -0.73 19.42
CA GLU A 65 -5.74 -0.20 18.79
C GLU A 65 -5.57 -0.76 17.37
N TYR A 66 -5.86 -2.05 17.15
CA TYR A 66 -5.88 -2.64 15.82
C TYR A 66 -6.92 -1.95 14.93
N ASP A 67 -8.15 -1.77 15.46
CA ASP A 67 -9.26 -1.16 14.73
C ASP A 67 -9.01 0.32 14.41
N ALA A 68 -8.13 0.99 15.15
CA ALA A 68 -7.66 2.34 14.85
C ALA A 68 -6.53 2.37 13.83
N ILE A 69 -5.49 1.52 14.00
CA ILE A 69 -4.29 1.53 13.16
C ILE A 69 -4.59 1.01 11.75
N MET A 70 -5.39 -0.05 11.61
CA MET A 70 -5.61 -0.71 10.33
C MET A 70 -6.24 0.22 9.27
N PRO A 71 -7.32 0.99 9.56
CA PRO A 71 -7.86 1.97 8.61
C PRO A 71 -6.88 3.10 8.28
N ALA A 72 -6.10 3.59 9.25
CA ALA A 72 -5.11 4.63 9.03
C ALA A 72 -3.98 4.15 8.09
N PHE A 73 -3.52 2.91 8.27
CA PHE A 73 -2.57 2.28 7.35
C PHE A 73 -3.17 2.08 5.95
N ALA A 74 -4.38 1.55 5.87
CA ALA A 74 -5.08 1.32 4.61
C ALA A 74 -5.25 2.62 3.80
N ASP A 75 -5.64 3.71 4.46
CA ASP A 75 -5.77 5.03 3.85
C ASP A 75 -4.41 5.58 3.39
N ALA A 76 -3.36 5.43 4.21
CA ALA A 76 -2.01 5.85 3.84
C ALA A 76 -1.51 5.12 2.59
N VAL A 77 -1.68 3.81 2.51
CA VAL A 77 -1.24 2.98 1.39
C VAL A 77 -2.10 3.19 0.15
N ALA A 78 -3.41 3.41 0.29
CA ALA A 78 -4.30 3.72 -0.84
C ALA A 78 -3.93 5.06 -1.51
N HIS A 79 -3.36 6.01 -0.76
CA HIS A 79 -2.97 7.34 -1.23
C HIS A 79 -1.45 7.49 -1.40
N TRP A 80 -0.78 6.42 -1.86
CA TRP A 80 0.64 6.47 -2.18
C TRP A 80 0.94 7.55 -3.25
N SER A 81 2.13 8.18 -3.15
CA SER A 81 2.58 9.26 -4.03
C SER A 81 3.70 8.86 -4.99
N GLY A 82 4.38 7.74 -4.71
CA GLY A 82 5.48 7.23 -5.52
C GLY A 82 5.81 5.78 -5.20
N TYR A 83 6.51 5.11 -6.12
CA TYR A 83 6.95 3.73 -5.99
C TYR A 83 8.42 3.59 -6.40
N GLU A 84 9.18 2.80 -5.63
CA GLU A 84 10.57 2.47 -5.90
C GLU A 84 10.75 0.93 -5.84
N GLY A 85 10.88 0.28 -7.00
CA GLY A 85 10.83 -1.19 -7.14
C GLY A 85 12.09 -1.96 -6.71
N SER A 86 13.22 -1.28 -6.54
CA SER A 86 14.50 -1.95 -6.24
C SER A 86 15.06 -1.55 -4.88
N VAL A 87 14.27 -0.90 -4.06
CA VAL A 87 14.69 -0.41 -2.75
C VAL A 87 14.09 -1.31 -1.68
N GLY A 88 14.94 -1.79 -0.79
CA GLY A 88 14.56 -2.55 0.39
C GLY A 88 15.15 -1.94 1.65
N LEU A 89 14.74 -2.42 2.79
CA LEU A 89 15.38 -2.15 4.07
C LEU A 89 16.41 -3.25 4.32
N SER A 90 17.62 -2.90 4.73
CA SER A 90 18.60 -3.92 5.14
C SER A 90 18.19 -4.54 6.46
N GLU A 91 18.59 -5.79 6.69
CA GLU A 91 18.34 -6.51 7.95
C GLU A 91 18.84 -5.70 9.16
N ALA A 92 20.06 -5.15 9.08
CA ALA A 92 20.61 -4.30 10.12
C ALA A 92 19.77 -3.03 10.38
N SER A 93 19.20 -2.42 9.33
CA SER A 93 18.31 -1.26 9.51
C SER A 93 16.98 -1.68 10.14
N LEU A 94 16.46 -2.85 9.78
CA LEU A 94 15.23 -3.38 10.35
C LEU A 94 15.41 -3.67 11.84
N GLU A 95 16.49 -4.36 12.21
CA GLU A 95 16.85 -4.61 13.62
C GLU A 95 17.01 -3.30 14.40
N GLN A 96 17.71 -2.31 13.83
CA GLN A 96 17.85 -1.00 14.47
C GLN A 96 16.51 -0.32 14.75
N TYR A 97 15.53 -0.44 13.84
CA TYR A 97 14.19 0.10 14.07
C TYR A 97 13.41 -0.69 15.12
N ARG A 98 13.61 -2.00 15.20
CA ARG A 98 13.01 -2.86 16.24
C ARG A 98 13.58 -2.56 17.62
N ASP A 99 14.90 -2.39 17.72
CA ASP A 99 15.59 -2.24 19.00
C ASP A 99 15.49 -0.83 19.60
N ALA A 100 15.78 0.19 18.81
CA ALA A 100 15.95 1.55 19.30
C ALA A 100 15.06 2.58 18.57
N GLY A 101 14.29 2.14 17.60
CA GLY A 101 13.47 3.00 16.78
C GLY A 101 11.99 2.92 17.11
N ARG A 102 11.21 3.33 16.12
CA ARG A 102 9.76 3.22 16.10
C ARG A 102 9.39 2.61 14.77
N LEU A 103 8.75 1.45 14.80
CA LEU A 103 8.40 0.67 13.62
C LEU A 103 7.00 0.08 13.77
N LEU A 104 6.22 0.19 12.72
CA LEU A 104 4.96 -0.51 12.56
C LEU A 104 5.17 -1.65 11.56
N GLU A 105 4.81 -2.87 11.95
CA GLU A 105 4.82 -4.07 11.12
C GLU A 105 3.41 -4.63 10.99
N LEU A 106 2.97 -4.90 9.76
CA LEU A 106 1.70 -5.56 9.47
C LEU A 106 1.98 -6.92 8.86
N HIS A 107 1.32 -7.94 9.38
CA HIS A 107 1.49 -9.33 8.98
C HIS A 107 0.19 -9.87 8.39
N TYR A 108 0.25 -10.45 7.19
CA TYR A 108 -0.90 -11.01 6.49
C TYR A 108 -0.74 -12.53 6.35
N ASN A 109 -1.81 -13.29 6.56
CA ASN A 109 -1.80 -14.74 6.39
C ASN A 109 -1.53 -15.13 4.93
N GLU A 110 -2.04 -14.34 3.99
CA GLU A 110 -1.83 -14.51 2.56
C GLU A 110 -1.27 -13.22 1.95
N PRO A 111 -0.54 -13.32 0.82
CA PRO A 111 -0.06 -12.12 0.14
C PRO A 111 -1.22 -11.23 -0.29
N VAL A 112 -1.07 -9.93 -0.04
CA VAL A 112 -2.04 -8.90 -0.40
C VAL A 112 -1.43 -7.89 -1.38
N LYS A 113 -2.24 -7.34 -2.26
CA LYS A 113 -1.81 -6.43 -3.31
C LYS A 113 -2.32 -5.02 -3.07
N VAL A 114 -1.43 -4.04 -3.24
CA VAL A 114 -1.82 -2.64 -3.35
C VAL A 114 -2.09 -2.32 -4.81
N HIS A 115 -3.25 -1.73 -5.11
CA HIS A 115 -3.57 -1.32 -6.47
C HIS A 115 -2.68 -0.16 -6.91
N THR A 116 -1.81 -0.42 -7.90
CA THR A 116 -0.86 0.55 -8.43
C THR A 116 -0.73 0.44 -9.94
N ARG A 117 -0.23 1.50 -10.58
CA ARG A 117 0.16 1.47 -12.01
C ARG A 117 1.47 0.74 -12.25
N HIS A 118 2.15 0.35 -11.20
CA HIS A 118 3.45 -0.30 -11.26
C HIS A 118 3.29 -1.75 -10.87
N LEU A 119 4.16 -2.60 -11.38
CA LEU A 119 4.24 -3.99 -10.99
C LEU A 119 4.68 -4.05 -9.51
N PHE A 120 3.73 -3.81 -8.62
CA PHE A 120 3.93 -3.99 -7.20
C PHE A 120 3.52 -5.42 -6.87
N SER A 121 4.50 -6.23 -6.55
CA SER A 121 4.26 -7.62 -6.19
C SER A 121 3.40 -7.70 -4.94
N GLU A 122 2.63 -8.78 -4.84
CA GLU A 122 1.90 -9.10 -3.63
C GLU A 122 2.85 -9.18 -2.44
N ALA A 123 2.46 -8.63 -1.30
CA ALA A 123 3.26 -8.65 -0.08
C ALA A 123 2.50 -9.30 1.06
N ARG A 124 3.22 -10.02 1.90
CA ARG A 124 2.71 -10.62 3.14
C ARG A 124 3.06 -9.79 4.37
N TYR A 125 4.03 -8.92 4.24
CA TYR A 125 4.53 -8.06 5.30
C TYR A 125 4.68 -6.63 4.81
N TYR A 126 4.30 -5.69 5.67
CA TYR A 126 4.57 -4.27 5.47
C TYR A 126 5.30 -3.72 6.68
N TRP A 127 6.31 -2.89 6.44
CA TRP A 127 7.10 -2.20 7.46
C TRP A 127 7.04 -0.70 7.24
N VAL A 128 6.64 0.02 8.26
CA VAL A 128 6.56 1.48 8.26
C VAL A 128 7.46 2.02 9.34
N PRO A 129 8.70 2.44 9.00
CA PRO A 129 9.54 3.17 9.94
C PRO A 129 8.86 4.48 10.35
N LEU A 130 8.62 4.68 11.64
CA LEU A 130 7.95 5.85 12.19
C LEU A 130 8.94 6.88 12.78
N SER A 131 10.24 6.55 12.72
CA SER A 131 11.35 7.41 13.13
C SER A 131 12.52 7.35 12.14
N GLY A 132 13.48 8.24 12.25
CA GLY A 132 14.71 8.23 11.45
C GLY A 132 14.53 8.67 10.00
N THR A 133 15.49 8.30 9.15
CA THR A 133 15.58 8.79 7.76
C THR A 133 14.43 8.28 6.89
N HIS A 134 14.05 7.03 7.03
CA HIS A 134 12.98 6.43 6.22
C HIS A 134 11.60 6.99 6.57
N ALA A 135 11.36 7.33 7.85
CA ALA A 135 10.16 8.06 8.26
C ALA A 135 10.09 9.46 7.62
N ARG A 136 11.22 10.17 7.55
CA ARG A 136 11.30 11.48 6.87
C ARG A 136 10.93 11.38 5.38
N TRP A 137 11.23 10.26 4.75
CA TRP A 137 10.84 9.97 3.37
C TRP A 137 9.48 9.29 3.25
N ARG A 138 8.78 9.07 4.37
CA ARG A 138 7.42 8.49 4.43
C ARG A 138 7.31 7.17 3.67
N ARG A 139 8.27 6.29 3.90
CA ARG A 139 8.42 5.03 3.19
C ARG A 139 7.65 3.90 3.87
N VAL A 140 6.88 3.16 3.07
CA VAL A 140 6.26 1.89 3.43
C VAL A 140 6.96 0.80 2.63
N PHE A 141 7.63 -0.09 3.30
CA PHE A 141 8.34 -1.22 2.69
C PHE A 141 7.44 -2.44 2.64
N ALA A 142 7.62 -3.29 1.62
CA ALA A 142 6.85 -4.50 1.43
C ALA A 142 7.74 -5.73 1.20
N GLY A 143 7.30 -6.91 1.65
CA GLY A 143 8.00 -8.18 1.49
C GLY A 143 7.08 -9.40 1.49
N LEU A 144 7.54 -10.50 0.87
CA LEU A 144 6.85 -11.80 0.90
C LEU A 144 7.32 -12.69 2.05
N ILE A 145 8.56 -12.54 2.44
CA ILE A 145 9.19 -13.17 3.59
C ILE A 145 9.51 -12.07 4.60
N ASP A 146 9.92 -12.42 5.78
CA ASP A 146 10.28 -11.46 6.85
C ASP A 146 11.51 -10.58 6.52
N LEU A 147 11.56 -10.09 5.28
CA LEU A 147 12.55 -9.14 4.77
C LEU A 147 11.90 -8.20 3.74
N PRO A 148 12.09 -6.87 3.89
CA PRO A 148 11.48 -5.85 3.04
C PRO A 148 12.24 -5.70 1.71
N ARG A 149 12.00 -6.61 0.76
CA ARG A 149 12.73 -6.68 -0.51
C ARG A 149 11.89 -6.57 -1.77
N ILE A 150 10.58 -6.35 -1.67
CA ILE A 150 9.71 -6.29 -2.86
C ILE A 150 9.66 -4.89 -3.44
N GLY A 151 9.65 -3.88 -2.61
CA GLY A 151 9.58 -2.49 -3.03
C GLY A 151 9.13 -1.55 -1.92
N VAL A 152 9.08 -0.28 -2.27
CA VAL A 152 8.74 0.81 -1.36
C VAL A 152 7.63 1.66 -1.97
N LEU A 153 6.62 1.94 -1.18
CA LEU A 153 5.64 2.97 -1.46
C LEU A 153 6.01 4.24 -0.69
N ASN A 154 6.00 5.37 -1.37
CA ASN A 154 6.09 6.68 -0.74
C ASN A 154 4.67 7.17 -0.48
N VAL A 155 4.36 7.55 0.74
CA VAL A 155 3.04 8.01 1.17
C VAL A 155 3.03 9.55 1.24
N THR A 156 1.86 10.17 1.11
CA THR A 156 1.74 11.62 1.29
C THR A 156 2.01 12.00 2.75
N GLU A 157 2.51 13.22 2.97
CA GLU A 157 2.85 13.70 4.31
C GLU A 157 1.66 13.66 5.27
N GLU A 158 0.52 14.17 4.82
CA GLU A 158 -0.71 14.18 5.61
C GLU A 158 -1.11 12.79 6.12
N ARG A 159 -1.08 11.78 5.23
CA ARG A 159 -1.48 10.41 5.56
C ARG A 159 -0.46 9.70 6.44
N PHE A 160 0.82 9.96 6.19
CA PHE A 160 1.89 9.42 7.03
C PHE A 160 1.83 9.96 8.46
N GLU A 161 1.61 11.27 8.63
CA GLU A 161 1.49 11.88 9.96
C GLU A 161 0.21 11.41 10.69
N ALA A 162 -0.90 11.25 9.99
CA ALA A 162 -2.12 10.67 10.56
C ALA A 162 -1.87 9.25 11.08
N LEU A 163 -1.24 8.38 10.26
CA LEU A 163 -0.88 7.03 10.69
C LEU A 163 0.07 7.05 11.89
N ARG A 164 1.11 7.90 11.85
CA ARG A 164 2.09 8.01 12.93
C ARG A 164 1.44 8.43 14.25
N THR A 165 0.53 9.40 14.20
CA THR A 165 -0.22 9.85 15.39
C THR A 165 -1.11 8.74 15.94
N THR A 166 -1.84 8.04 15.07
CA THR A 166 -2.68 6.90 15.48
C THR A 166 -1.87 5.81 16.16
N VAL A 167 -0.68 5.48 15.63
CA VAL A 167 0.21 4.48 16.24
C VAL A 167 0.78 4.97 17.58
N GLN A 168 1.11 6.26 17.68
CA GLN A 168 1.56 6.86 18.93
C GLN A 168 0.48 6.74 20.01
N ASP A 169 -0.75 7.15 19.70
CA ASP A 169 -1.88 7.11 20.66
C ASP A 169 -2.18 5.67 21.11
N ALA A 170 -1.93 4.68 20.25
CA ALA A 170 -2.11 3.26 20.58
C ALA A 170 -1.01 2.70 21.51
N CYS A 171 0.14 3.36 21.63
CA CYS A 171 1.29 2.90 22.42
C CYS A 171 1.48 3.68 23.75
N GLU A 172 0.81 4.82 23.94
CA GLU A 172 0.85 5.67 25.13
C GLU A 172 -0.28 5.34 26.11
#